data_5aa8f251046ef531309499e4d6a195da
#
_entry.id   5aa8f251046ef531309499e4d6a195da
#
_cell.length_a   1.000
_cell.length_b   1.000
_cell.length_c   1.000
_cell.angle_alpha   90.00
_cell.angle_beta   90.00
_cell.angle_gamma   90.00
#
_symmetry.space_group_name_H-M   'P 1'
#
loop_
_entity.id
_entity.type
_entity.pdbx_description
1 polymer ?
#
loop_
_entity_poly.entity_id
_entity_poly.type
_entity_poly.pdbx_seq_one_letter_code
_entity_poly.pdbx_strand_id
1 'polypeptide(L)'
;MTCNPPASATFTCPKPARPREARIPRAGLTADRLVAAAADLADEAGYENVTLSALARRFNVKDASLYTHVRGLSDLRTRMALLAGGEMIDRIAAAVEGRTGKAALAAFAGAYRGYALAHPGRYAATQIRLDEATVTDSPALRRTAEVTYGLLRAYGLEEPDLTDAVRLLRSSFHGYCALESAGAFGAPRDLEASWDRMIDALHLTLQNWPRRAAD
;
A
#
# COMPACT_ATOMS: atom_id res chain seq x y z
N MET A 1 35.47 44.69 57.14
CA MET A 1 34.77 45.01 55.85
C MET A 1 34.29 43.80 55.27
N THR A 2 33.01 43.49 55.48
CA THR A 2 32.33 42.28 55.04
C THR A 2 31.57 42.57 53.73
N CYS A 3 31.96 41.96 52.64
CA CYS A 3 31.26 42.04 51.35
C CYS A 3 30.24 40.90 51.25
N ASN A 4 28.99 41.28 51.17
CA ASN A 4 27.84 40.38 51.03
C ASN A 4 27.57 40.16 49.55
N PRO A 5 27.38 38.88 49.02
CA PRO A 5 27.05 38.66 47.65
C PRO A 5 25.54 38.85 47.38
N PRO A 6 25.13 39.34 46.21
CA PRO A 6 23.73 39.56 45.88
C PRO A 6 22.98 38.25 45.52
N ALA A 7 21.67 38.32 45.81
CA ALA A 7 20.68 37.26 45.75
C ALA A 7 20.52 36.61 44.36
N SER A 8 20.20 35.32 44.43
CA SER A 8 19.79 34.36 43.39
C SER A 8 18.82 34.90 42.30
N ALA A 9 19.29 34.93 41.05
CA ALA A 9 18.42 35.03 39.89
C ALA A 9 17.91 33.63 39.52
N THR A 10 16.61 33.40 39.69
CA THR A 10 15.91 32.19 39.21
C THR A 10 15.83 32.21 37.69
N PHE A 11 16.67 31.40 37.05
CA PHE A 11 16.59 31.16 35.62
C PHE A 11 15.38 30.24 35.33
N THR A 12 14.29 30.81 34.83
CA THR A 12 13.14 30.07 34.34
C THR A 12 13.49 29.55 32.91
N CYS A 13 13.73 28.26 32.79
CA CYS A 13 13.96 27.61 31.51
C CYS A 13 12.66 27.66 30.65
N PRO A 14 12.66 28.23 29.44
CA PRO A 14 11.46 28.24 28.59
C PRO A 14 11.13 26.84 28.15
N LYS A 15 9.89 26.42 28.44
CA LYS A 15 9.32 25.14 28.04
C LYS A 15 9.39 25.03 26.50
N PRO A 16 9.90 23.90 25.90
CA PRO A 16 9.98 23.79 24.46
C PRO A 16 8.57 23.86 23.85
N ALA A 17 8.43 24.75 22.87
CA ALA A 17 7.19 24.88 22.10
C ALA A 17 6.90 23.59 21.39
N ARG A 18 5.71 23.03 21.60
CA ARG A 18 5.21 21.87 20.81
C ARG A 18 5.25 22.21 19.33
N PRO A 19 5.70 21.31 18.46
CA PRO A 19 5.62 21.53 17.01
C PRO A 19 4.18 21.89 16.63
N ARG A 20 4.00 23.02 15.95
CA ARG A 20 2.71 23.38 15.36
C ARG A 20 2.41 22.33 14.28
N GLU A 21 1.48 21.43 14.57
CA GLU A 21 0.86 20.58 13.54
C GLU A 21 0.40 21.48 12.39
N ALA A 22 0.87 21.19 11.18
CA ALA A 22 0.54 21.97 9.99
C ALA A 22 -0.97 21.97 9.79
N ARG A 23 -1.61 23.08 10.06
CA ARG A 23 -3.07 23.29 9.87
C ARG A 23 -3.35 23.23 8.37
N ILE A 24 -3.99 22.16 7.91
CA ILE A 24 -4.52 22.09 6.55
C ILE A 24 -5.57 23.21 6.38
N PRO A 25 -5.46 24.07 5.34
CA PRO A 25 -6.43 25.15 5.15
C PRO A 25 -7.86 24.60 4.98
N ARG A 26 -8.84 25.35 5.47
CA ARG A 26 -10.30 25.07 5.37
C ARG A 26 -10.87 25.09 3.94
N ALA A 27 -10.09 24.93 2.88
CA ALA A 27 -10.58 24.69 1.55
C ALA A 27 -11.38 23.38 1.53
N GLY A 28 -12.68 23.45 1.26
CA GLY A 28 -13.74 22.47 1.40
C GLY A 28 -13.31 21.00 1.53
N LEU A 29 -13.75 20.34 2.59
CA LEU A 29 -13.61 18.90 2.75
C LEU A 29 -14.34 18.21 1.59
N THR A 30 -13.69 17.33 0.86
CA THR A 30 -14.27 16.50 -0.20
C THR A 30 -14.04 15.03 0.12
N ALA A 31 -14.82 14.14 -0.50
CA ALA A 31 -14.63 12.70 -0.35
C ALA A 31 -13.19 12.28 -0.71
N ASP A 32 -12.67 12.77 -1.84
CA ASP A 32 -11.32 12.42 -2.31
C ASP A 32 -10.23 12.88 -1.35
N ARG A 33 -10.35 14.10 -0.82
CA ARG A 33 -9.40 14.61 0.20
C ARG A 33 -9.46 13.81 1.49
N LEU A 34 -10.67 13.36 1.87
CA LEU A 34 -10.85 12.51 3.05
C LEU A 34 -10.20 11.14 2.84
N VAL A 35 -10.39 10.53 1.66
CA VAL A 35 -9.78 9.24 1.29
C VAL A 35 -8.27 9.35 1.21
N ALA A 36 -7.73 10.39 0.58
CA ALA A 36 -6.29 10.61 0.50
C ALA A 36 -5.66 10.79 1.91
N ALA A 37 -6.29 11.60 2.77
CA ALA A 37 -5.81 11.78 4.14
C ALA A 37 -5.92 10.51 5.00
N ALA A 38 -6.91 9.64 4.71
CA ALA A 38 -7.03 8.34 5.35
C ALA A 38 -5.92 7.39 4.89
N ALA A 39 -5.55 7.43 3.61
CA ALA A 39 -4.43 6.68 3.06
C ALA A 39 -3.08 7.14 3.65
N ASP A 40 -2.87 8.47 3.77
CA ASP A 40 -1.69 9.02 4.45
C ASP A 40 -1.63 8.58 5.92
N LEU A 41 -2.75 8.66 6.63
CA LEU A 41 -2.83 8.22 8.03
C LEU A 41 -2.54 6.72 8.17
N ALA A 42 -2.97 5.91 7.21
CA ALA A 42 -2.66 4.49 7.18
C ALA A 42 -1.15 4.24 7.07
N ASP A 43 -0.44 4.97 6.22
CA ASP A 43 1.02 4.85 6.09
C ASP A 43 1.76 5.39 7.31
N GLU A 44 1.26 6.47 7.94
CA GLU A 44 1.86 7.09 9.12
C GLU A 44 1.67 6.29 10.42
N ALA A 45 0.49 5.73 10.62
CA ALA A 45 0.08 5.16 11.90
C ALA A 45 -0.36 3.69 11.85
N GLY A 46 -0.43 3.11 10.66
CA GLY A 46 -0.97 1.78 10.41
C GLY A 46 -2.46 1.79 10.01
N TYR A 47 -2.80 0.88 9.10
CA TYR A 47 -4.16 0.75 8.54
C TYR A 47 -5.25 0.58 9.62
N GLU A 48 -4.96 -0.19 10.67
CA GLU A 48 -5.92 -0.48 11.74
C GLU A 48 -6.27 0.77 12.56
N ASN A 49 -5.39 1.76 12.59
CA ASN A 49 -5.58 3.01 13.32
C ASN A 49 -6.35 4.08 12.53
N VAL A 50 -6.75 3.78 11.29
CA VAL A 50 -7.61 4.66 10.49
C VAL A 50 -9.04 4.57 11.02
N THR A 51 -9.48 5.65 11.66
CA THR A 51 -10.84 5.83 12.18
C THR A 51 -11.42 7.17 11.74
N LEU A 52 -12.75 7.28 11.70
CA LEU A 52 -13.40 8.56 11.39
C LEU A 52 -13.03 9.63 12.41
N SER A 53 -12.93 9.29 13.70
CA SER A 53 -12.54 10.26 14.74
C SER A 53 -11.07 10.72 14.62
N ALA A 54 -10.16 9.87 14.15
CA ALA A 54 -8.78 10.27 13.86
C ALA A 54 -8.73 11.28 12.70
N LEU A 55 -9.51 11.03 11.65
CA LEU A 55 -9.63 11.95 10.53
C LEU A 55 -10.33 13.26 10.89
N ALA A 56 -11.40 13.22 11.69
CA ALA A 56 -12.07 14.43 12.18
C ALA A 56 -11.11 15.32 12.95
N ARG A 57 -10.25 14.75 13.81
CA ARG A 57 -9.17 15.48 14.49
C ARG A 57 -8.16 16.07 13.51
N ARG A 58 -7.72 15.28 12.50
CA ARG A 58 -6.75 15.74 11.48
C ARG A 58 -7.28 16.94 10.67
N PHE A 59 -8.58 16.94 10.35
CA PHE A 59 -9.24 18.04 9.65
C PHE A 59 -9.75 19.16 10.57
N ASN A 60 -9.71 18.95 11.88
CA ASN A 60 -10.29 19.87 12.89
C ASN A 60 -11.78 20.14 12.63
N VAL A 61 -12.54 19.09 12.39
CA VAL A 61 -14.00 19.10 12.20
C VAL A 61 -14.67 18.14 13.19
N LYS A 62 -16.01 18.24 13.32
CA LYS A 62 -16.80 17.26 14.08
C LYS A 62 -16.95 15.97 13.25
N ASP A 63 -16.95 14.81 13.92
CA ASP A 63 -17.15 13.50 13.30
C ASP A 63 -18.38 13.49 12.37
N ALA A 64 -19.49 14.12 12.80
CA ALA A 64 -20.71 14.23 12.01
C ALA A 64 -20.50 14.87 10.62
N SER A 65 -19.52 15.76 10.47
CA SER A 65 -19.20 16.40 9.18
C SER A 65 -18.64 15.43 8.15
N LEU A 66 -18.02 14.31 8.59
CA LEU A 66 -17.43 13.33 7.69
C LEU A 66 -18.50 12.47 6.99
N TYR A 67 -19.64 12.25 7.65
CA TYR A 67 -20.74 11.45 7.10
C TYR A 67 -21.42 12.08 5.88
N THR A 68 -21.16 13.35 5.59
CA THR A 68 -21.58 13.99 4.33
C THR A 68 -20.73 13.53 3.13
N HIS A 69 -19.55 12.94 3.38
CA HIS A 69 -18.57 12.54 2.36
C HIS A 69 -18.42 11.03 2.25
N VAL A 70 -18.60 10.29 3.35
CA VAL A 70 -18.49 8.82 3.41
C VAL A 70 -19.63 8.23 4.24
N ARG A 71 -20.12 7.06 3.86
CA ARG A 71 -21.22 6.35 4.54
C ARG A 71 -20.80 5.67 5.84
N GLY A 72 -19.53 5.78 6.19
CA GLY A 72 -18.93 5.16 7.39
C GLY A 72 -17.53 4.65 7.14
N LEU A 73 -16.96 3.97 8.14
CA LEU A 73 -15.60 3.46 8.07
C LEU A 73 -15.41 2.39 6.99
N SER A 74 -16.43 1.55 6.75
CA SER A 74 -16.38 0.52 5.70
C SER A 74 -16.31 1.15 4.30
N ASP A 75 -17.14 2.15 4.00
CA ASP A 75 -17.11 2.88 2.73
C ASP A 75 -15.77 3.60 2.54
N LEU A 76 -15.25 4.22 3.60
CA LEU A 76 -13.92 4.85 3.57
C LEU A 76 -12.82 3.84 3.25
N ARG A 77 -12.82 2.68 3.90
CA ARG A 77 -11.84 1.60 3.66
C ARG A 77 -11.92 1.04 2.24
N THR A 78 -13.13 0.87 1.70
CA THR A 78 -13.34 0.48 0.30
C THR A 78 -12.72 1.50 -0.65
N ARG A 79 -12.98 2.79 -0.46
CA ARG A 79 -12.41 3.86 -1.29
C ARG A 79 -10.90 3.95 -1.17
N MET A 80 -10.33 3.75 0.03
CA MET A 80 -8.89 3.66 0.22
C MET A 80 -8.28 2.49 -0.54
N ALA A 81 -8.93 1.31 -0.51
CA ALA A 81 -8.47 0.13 -1.25
C ALA A 81 -8.44 0.38 -2.76
N LEU A 82 -9.47 1.05 -3.29
CA LEU A 82 -9.53 1.42 -4.72
C LEU A 82 -8.46 2.47 -5.08
N LEU A 83 -8.25 3.49 -4.25
CA LEU A 83 -7.20 4.48 -4.44
C LEU A 83 -5.82 3.80 -4.46
N ALA A 84 -5.50 3.03 -3.41
CA ALA A 84 -4.21 2.36 -3.27
C ALA A 84 -3.97 1.31 -4.37
N GLY A 85 -5.01 0.56 -4.74
CA GLY A 85 -4.96 -0.38 -5.87
C GLY A 85 -4.69 0.33 -7.20
N GLY A 86 -5.30 1.49 -7.42
CA GLY A 86 -5.07 2.34 -8.58
C GLY A 86 -3.62 2.85 -8.64
N GLU A 87 -3.12 3.42 -7.54
CA GLU A 87 -1.74 3.89 -7.46
C GLU A 87 -0.72 2.75 -7.71
N MET A 88 -0.98 1.59 -7.13
CA MET A 88 -0.10 0.43 -7.28
C MET A 88 -0.08 -0.08 -8.72
N ILE A 89 -1.25 -0.24 -9.36
CA ILE A 89 -1.31 -0.75 -10.73
C ILE A 89 -0.75 0.25 -11.75
N ASP A 90 -0.89 1.55 -11.52
CA ASP A 90 -0.29 2.55 -12.39
C ASP A 90 1.24 2.48 -12.37
N ARG A 91 1.85 2.28 -11.20
CA ARG A 91 3.30 2.05 -11.05
C ARG A 91 3.73 0.76 -11.73
N ILE A 92 2.98 -0.32 -11.56
CA ILE A 92 3.27 -1.61 -12.19
C ILE A 92 3.15 -1.50 -13.70
N ALA A 93 2.09 -0.89 -14.22
CA ALA A 93 1.87 -0.73 -15.65
C ALA A 93 3.01 0.07 -16.32
N ALA A 94 3.43 1.17 -15.70
CA ALA A 94 4.57 1.95 -16.17
C ALA A 94 5.88 1.15 -16.13
N ALA A 95 6.07 0.31 -15.10
CA ALA A 95 7.28 -0.51 -15.00
C ALA A 95 7.36 -1.62 -16.04
N VAL A 96 6.24 -2.22 -16.43
CA VAL A 96 6.24 -3.33 -17.41
C VAL A 96 6.20 -2.87 -18.86
N GLU A 97 5.94 -1.58 -19.11
CA GLU A 97 5.84 -1.03 -20.46
C GLU A 97 7.09 -1.35 -21.30
N GLY A 98 6.87 -1.85 -22.51
CA GLY A 98 7.93 -2.24 -23.44
C GLY A 98 8.77 -3.46 -23.04
N ARG A 99 8.41 -4.17 -21.97
CA ARG A 99 9.13 -5.35 -21.47
C ARG A 99 8.35 -6.64 -21.73
N THR A 100 9.06 -7.75 -21.86
CA THR A 100 8.48 -9.07 -22.08
C THR A 100 9.18 -10.15 -21.23
N GLY A 101 8.56 -11.30 -21.05
CA GLY A 101 9.13 -12.46 -20.38
C GLY A 101 9.65 -12.13 -18.98
N LYS A 102 10.86 -12.61 -18.65
CA LYS A 102 11.49 -12.40 -17.34
C LYS A 102 11.63 -10.92 -16.98
N ALA A 103 11.99 -10.06 -17.95
CA ALA A 103 12.17 -8.64 -17.68
C ALA A 103 10.86 -7.95 -17.28
N ALA A 104 9.73 -8.34 -17.89
CA ALA A 104 8.41 -7.85 -17.49
C ALA A 104 8.00 -8.38 -16.11
N LEU A 105 8.23 -9.67 -15.83
CA LEU A 105 7.94 -10.25 -14.50
C LEU A 105 8.75 -9.58 -13.38
N ALA A 106 10.04 -9.38 -13.61
CA ALA A 106 10.91 -8.70 -12.64
C ALA A 106 10.48 -7.24 -12.41
N ALA A 107 10.12 -6.52 -13.47
CA ALA A 107 9.63 -5.15 -13.35
C ALA A 107 8.28 -5.07 -12.62
N PHE A 108 7.35 -5.99 -12.92
CA PHE A 108 6.08 -6.11 -12.22
C PHE A 108 6.31 -6.34 -10.72
N ALA A 109 7.10 -7.36 -10.39
CA ALA A 109 7.39 -7.75 -9.02
C ALA A 109 8.13 -6.62 -8.26
N GLY A 110 9.11 -5.98 -8.87
CA GLY A 110 9.84 -4.84 -8.29
C GLY A 110 8.94 -3.65 -7.97
N ALA A 111 8.04 -3.28 -8.91
CA ALA A 111 7.06 -2.21 -8.69
C ALA A 111 6.05 -2.57 -7.58
N TYR A 112 5.59 -3.82 -7.55
CA TYR A 112 4.72 -4.35 -6.50
C TYR A 112 5.38 -4.24 -5.12
N ARG A 113 6.58 -4.80 -4.95
CA ARG A 113 7.34 -4.76 -3.68
C ARG A 113 7.68 -3.34 -3.28
N GLY A 114 8.16 -2.51 -4.22
CA GLY A 114 8.48 -1.12 -3.97
C GLY A 114 7.28 -0.32 -3.46
N TYR A 115 6.07 -0.57 -4.00
CA TYR A 115 4.85 0.05 -3.48
C TYR A 115 4.51 -0.45 -2.07
N ALA A 116 4.55 -1.77 -1.85
CA ALA A 116 4.20 -2.38 -0.58
C ALA A 116 5.10 -1.89 0.57
N LEU A 117 6.41 -1.74 0.31
CA LEU A 117 7.38 -1.27 1.30
C LEU A 117 7.31 0.25 1.52
N ALA A 118 7.07 1.05 0.47
CA ALA A 118 6.99 2.49 0.58
C ALA A 118 5.66 2.98 1.20
N HIS A 119 4.58 2.21 1.04
CA HIS A 119 3.23 2.56 1.46
C HIS A 119 2.54 1.39 2.20
N PRO A 120 3.06 0.99 3.38
CA PRO A 120 2.58 -0.22 4.05
C PRO A 120 1.11 -0.14 4.46
N GLY A 121 0.62 1.03 4.85
CA GLY A 121 -0.78 1.24 5.21
C GLY A 121 -1.72 1.22 4.01
N ARG A 122 -1.34 1.88 2.91
CA ARG A 122 -2.07 1.79 1.63
C ARG A 122 -2.07 0.37 1.10
N TYR A 123 -0.91 -0.30 1.15
CA TYR A 123 -0.80 -1.68 0.74
C TYR A 123 -1.71 -2.60 1.55
N ALA A 124 -1.77 -2.42 2.88
CA ALA A 124 -2.71 -3.16 3.74
C ALA A 124 -4.17 -2.95 3.32
N ALA A 125 -4.54 -1.72 2.93
CA ALA A 125 -5.89 -1.44 2.42
C ALA A 125 -6.23 -2.24 1.16
N THR A 126 -5.27 -2.57 0.29
CA THR A 126 -5.51 -3.38 -0.92
C THR A 126 -5.81 -4.86 -0.61
N GLN A 127 -5.60 -5.32 0.61
CA GLN A 127 -5.77 -6.72 1.00
C GLN A 127 -7.19 -7.02 1.54
N ILE A 128 -8.07 -6.03 1.65
CA ILE A 128 -9.45 -6.25 2.09
C ILE A 128 -10.27 -6.96 1.00
N ARG A 129 -11.30 -7.68 1.43
CA ARG A 129 -12.28 -8.24 0.52
C ARG A 129 -13.23 -7.11 0.05
N LEU A 130 -13.33 -6.94 -1.25
CA LEU A 130 -14.30 -6.06 -1.90
C LEU A 130 -15.53 -6.86 -2.33
N ASP A 131 -16.69 -6.21 -2.37
CA ASP A 131 -17.90 -6.80 -2.92
C ASP A 131 -17.84 -6.87 -4.45
N GLU A 132 -18.66 -7.75 -5.04
CA GLU A 132 -18.64 -8.03 -6.48
C GLU A 132 -18.99 -6.80 -7.33
N ALA A 133 -19.94 -5.97 -6.89
CA ALA A 133 -20.33 -4.75 -7.59
C ALA A 133 -19.15 -3.76 -7.64
N THR A 134 -18.47 -3.55 -6.50
CA THR A 134 -17.27 -2.71 -6.42
C THR A 134 -16.16 -3.23 -7.33
N VAL A 135 -15.97 -4.55 -7.40
CA VAL A 135 -14.94 -5.16 -8.28
C VAL A 135 -15.29 -4.91 -9.75
N THR A 136 -16.55 -5.14 -10.14
CA THR A 136 -17.02 -5.00 -11.53
C THR A 136 -16.94 -3.55 -12.01
N ASP A 137 -17.31 -2.59 -11.15
CA ASP A 137 -17.41 -1.19 -11.53
C ASP A 137 -16.07 -0.44 -11.48
N SER A 138 -15.03 -1.01 -10.87
CA SER A 138 -13.76 -0.33 -10.67
C SER A 138 -12.85 -0.34 -11.91
N PRO A 139 -12.52 0.83 -12.51
CA PRO A 139 -11.54 0.91 -13.59
C PRO A 139 -10.14 0.44 -13.15
N ALA A 140 -9.74 0.73 -11.90
CA ALA A 140 -8.44 0.32 -11.36
C ALA A 140 -8.30 -1.20 -11.28
N LEU A 141 -9.36 -1.91 -10.84
CA LEU A 141 -9.34 -3.36 -10.76
C LEU A 141 -9.39 -4.01 -12.14
N ARG A 142 -10.14 -3.45 -13.10
CA ARG A 142 -10.07 -3.90 -14.50
C ARG A 142 -8.66 -3.76 -15.06
N ARG A 143 -8.02 -2.60 -14.86
CA ARG A 143 -6.64 -2.39 -15.30
C ARG A 143 -5.66 -3.34 -14.62
N THR A 144 -5.88 -3.66 -13.35
CA THR A 144 -5.08 -4.67 -12.63
C THR A 144 -5.20 -6.04 -13.31
N ALA A 145 -6.41 -6.45 -13.66
CA ALA A 145 -6.63 -7.70 -14.39
C ALA A 145 -5.98 -7.67 -15.79
N GLU A 146 -6.17 -6.60 -16.55
CA GLU A 146 -5.59 -6.45 -17.89
C GLU A 146 -4.06 -6.56 -17.88
N VAL A 147 -3.38 -5.82 -16.99
CA VAL A 147 -1.92 -5.82 -16.88
C VAL A 147 -1.41 -7.19 -16.41
N THR A 148 -2.05 -7.78 -15.39
CA THR A 148 -1.62 -9.07 -14.84
C THR A 148 -1.87 -10.21 -15.81
N TYR A 149 -3.03 -10.24 -16.43
CA TYR A 149 -3.36 -11.27 -17.44
C TYR A 149 -2.53 -11.08 -18.71
N GLY A 150 -2.25 -9.85 -19.14
CA GLY A 150 -1.37 -9.56 -20.26
C GLY A 150 0.03 -10.13 -20.04
N LEU A 151 0.60 -9.93 -18.85
CA LEU A 151 1.88 -10.53 -18.45
C LEU A 151 1.85 -12.07 -18.56
N LEU A 152 0.82 -12.72 -18.04
CA LEU A 152 0.74 -14.18 -17.96
C LEU A 152 0.40 -14.83 -19.30
N ARG A 153 -0.44 -14.20 -20.12
CA ARG A 153 -0.69 -14.68 -21.49
C ARG A 153 0.57 -14.71 -22.35
N ALA A 154 1.53 -13.82 -22.09
CA ALA A 154 2.83 -13.86 -22.76
C ALA A 154 3.66 -15.13 -22.43
N TYR A 155 3.28 -15.89 -21.38
CA TYR A 155 3.79 -17.23 -21.08
C TYR A 155 2.97 -18.36 -21.71
N GLY A 156 1.96 -18.03 -22.50
CA GLY A 156 1.08 -19.01 -23.16
C GLY A 156 0.04 -19.62 -22.23
N LEU A 157 -0.26 -18.95 -21.09
CA LEU A 157 -1.26 -19.43 -20.14
C LEU A 157 -2.66 -18.96 -20.54
N GLU A 158 -3.62 -19.87 -20.44
CA GLU A 158 -5.05 -19.66 -20.65
C GLU A 158 -5.81 -20.15 -19.42
N GLU A 159 -7.11 -19.86 -19.32
CA GLU A 159 -7.93 -20.38 -18.22
C GLU A 159 -8.05 -21.92 -18.28
N PRO A 160 -8.02 -22.62 -17.14
CA PRO A 160 -8.00 -22.10 -15.76
C PRO A 160 -6.60 -21.79 -15.21
N ASP A 161 -5.54 -22.17 -15.91
CA ASP A 161 -4.14 -22.02 -15.48
C ASP A 161 -3.75 -20.55 -15.29
N LEU A 162 -4.35 -19.65 -16.07
CA LEU A 162 -4.16 -18.20 -15.92
C LEU A 162 -4.56 -17.72 -14.52
N THR A 163 -5.72 -18.14 -14.03
CA THR A 163 -6.20 -17.83 -12.68
C THR A 163 -5.27 -18.40 -11.61
N ASP A 164 -4.79 -19.63 -11.77
CA ASP A 164 -3.89 -20.28 -10.80
C ASP A 164 -2.52 -19.59 -10.77
N ALA A 165 -2.00 -19.16 -11.92
CA ALA A 165 -0.76 -18.40 -12.00
C ALA A 165 -0.88 -17.00 -11.33
N VAL A 166 -2.02 -16.31 -11.49
CA VAL A 166 -2.30 -15.05 -10.74
C VAL A 166 -2.23 -15.29 -9.25
N ARG A 167 -2.85 -16.37 -8.76
CA ARG A 167 -2.82 -16.72 -7.32
C ARG A 167 -1.41 -17.03 -6.83
N LEU A 168 -0.63 -17.78 -7.62
CA LEU A 168 0.76 -18.09 -7.33
C LEU A 168 1.58 -16.80 -7.19
N LEU A 169 1.55 -15.91 -8.18
CA LEU A 169 2.29 -14.66 -8.15
C LEU A 169 1.87 -13.78 -6.96
N ARG A 170 0.56 -13.60 -6.77
CA ARG A 170 0.02 -12.78 -5.69
C ARG A 170 0.44 -13.31 -4.32
N SER A 171 0.31 -14.62 -4.07
CA SER A 171 0.69 -15.21 -2.78
C SER A 171 2.19 -15.13 -2.53
N SER A 172 3.03 -15.33 -3.56
CA SER A 172 4.48 -15.23 -3.46
C SER A 172 4.92 -13.81 -3.13
N PHE A 173 4.43 -12.81 -3.86
CA PHE A 173 4.79 -11.41 -3.64
C PHE A 173 4.26 -10.90 -2.31
N HIS A 174 2.99 -11.18 -2.00
CA HIS A 174 2.38 -10.78 -0.73
C HIS A 174 3.10 -11.39 0.47
N GLY A 175 3.34 -12.71 0.44
CA GLY A 175 4.03 -13.41 1.52
C GLY A 175 5.44 -12.87 1.74
N TYR A 176 6.19 -12.63 0.65
CA TYR A 176 7.55 -12.07 0.75
C TYR A 176 7.53 -10.66 1.37
N CYS A 177 6.72 -9.75 0.83
CA CYS A 177 6.61 -8.38 1.35
C CYS A 177 6.14 -8.33 2.81
N ALA A 178 5.19 -9.19 3.20
CA ALA A 178 4.68 -9.26 4.56
C ALA A 178 5.77 -9.73 5.55
N LEU A 179 6.53 -10.78 5.20
CA LEU A 179 7.64 -11.29 6.02
C LEU A 179 8.79 -10.29 6.09
N GLU A 180 9.12 -9.63 4.99
CA GLU A 180 10.15 -8.59 4.95
C GLU A 180 9.79 -7.39 5.82
N SER A 181 8.56 -6.86 5.69
CA SER A 181 8.08 -5.74 6.51
C SER A 181 8.02 -6.06 8.00
N ALA A 182 7.77 -7.32 8.35
CA ALA A 182 7.77 -7.80 9.73
C ALA A 182 9.17 -8.11 10.28
N GLY A 183 10.24 -8.03 9.45
CA GLY A 183 11.58 -8.46 9.83
C GLY A 183 11.67 -9.96 10.14
N ALA A 184 10.79 -10.77 9.55
CA ALA A 184 10.64 -12.19 9.89
C ALA A 184 11.59 -13.13 9.14
N PHE A 185 12.44 -12.63 8.24
CA PHE A 185 13.49 -13.41 7.61
C PHE A 185 14.71 -13.51 8.54
N GLY A 186 14.86 -14.63 9.25
CA GLY A 186 15.89 -14.80 10.27
C GLY A 186 17.29 -15.19 9.75
N ALA A 187 17.43 -15.69 8.52
CA ALA A 187 18.71 -16.10 7.98
C ALA A 187 19.53 -14.88 7.50
N PRO A 188 20.87 -14.85 7.74
CA PRO A 188 21.73 -13.72 7.39
C PRO A 188 22.07 -13.70 5.90
N ARG A 189 21.07 -13.71 5.04
CA ARG A 189 21.19 -13.60 3.59
C ARG A 189 20.57 -12.29 3.13
N ASP A 190 21.20 -11.68 2.13
CA ASP A 190 20.69 -10.48 1.48
C ASP A 190 19.27 -10.71 0.90
N LEU A 191 18.33 -9.84 1.28
CA LEU A 191 16.92 -9.97 0.90
C LEU A 191 16.72 -9.67 -0.59
N GLU A 192 17.49 -8.75 -1.17
CA GLU A 192 17.41 -8.43 -2.60
C GLU A 192 17.84 -9.64 -3.43
N ALA A 193 18.99 -10.26 -3.08
CA ALA A 193 19.44 -11.48 -3.75
C ALA A 193 18.44 -12.65 -3.59
N SER A 194 17.71 -12.71 -2.49
CA SER A 194 16.67 -13.72 -2.27
C SER A 194 15.40 -13.41 -3.09
N TRP A 195 15.03 -12.13 -3.18
CA TRP A 195 13.93 -11.66 -4.04
C TRP A 195 14.20 -12.00 -5.51
N ASP A 196 15.38 -11.65 -6.03
CA ASP A 196 15.78 -11.96 -7.40
C ASP A 196 15.71 -13.46 -7.69
N ARG A 197 16.17 -14.28 -6.74
CA ARG A 197 16.12 -15.74 -6.87
C ARG A 197 14.68 -16.27 -6.88
N MET A 198 13.77 -15.66 -6.10
CA MET A 198 12.34 -15.98 -6.17
C MET A 198 11.75 -15.64 -7.55
N ILE A 199 12.11 -14.48 -8.12
CA ILE A 199 11.67 -14.10 -9.46
C ILE A 199 12.20 -15.08 -10.52
N ASP A 200 13.45 -15.52 -10.40
CA ASP A 200 14.02 -16.54 -11.29
C ASP A 200 13.22 -17.85 -11.23
N ALA A 201 12.90 -18.31 -10.03
CA ALA A 201 12.10 -19.52 -9.82
C ALA A 201 10.67 -19.40 -10.38
N LEU A 202 10.01 -18.26 -10.15
CA LEU A 202 8.68 -17.98 -10.67
C LEU A 202 8.70 -17.92 -12.20
N HIS A 203 9.72 -17.27 -12.80
CA HIS A 203 9.88 -17.25 -14.25
C HIS A 203 10.00 -18.66 -14.85
N LEU A 204 10.85 -19.51 -14.28
CA LEU A 204 11.02 -20.90 -14.70
C LEU A 204 9.70 -21.70 -14.53
N THR A 205 8.99 -21.47 -13.43
CA THR A 205 7.70 -22.11 -13.19
C THR A 205 6.67 -21.72 -14.25
N LEU A 206 6.57 -20.43 -14.58
CA LEU A 206 5.64 -19.94 -15.60
C LEU A 206 6.00 -20.44 -17.00
N GLN A 207 7.29 -20.57 -17.33
CA GLN A 207 7.73 -21.13 -18.61
C GLN A 207 7.44 -22.63 -18.74
N ASN A 208 7.47 -23.36 -17.63
CA ASN A 208 7.27 -24.80 -17.56
C ASN A 208 5.98 -25.13 -16.79
N TRP A 209 4.91 -24.35 -16.98
CA TRP A 209 3.66 -24.55 -16.25
C TRP A 209 3.16 -25.98 -16.40
N PRO A 210 2.81 -26.67 -15.30
CA PRO A 210 2.33 -28.04 -15.36
C PRO A 210 1.06 -28.15 -16.20
N ARG A 211 1.13 -28.81 -17.33
CA ARG A 211 -0.06 -29.06 -18.14
C ARG A 211 -0.90 -30.10 -17.42
N ARG A 212 -2.20 -29.84 -17.26
CA ARG A 212 -3.12 -30.87 -16.81
C ARG A 212 -3.18 -31.96 -17.88
N ALA A 213 -3.16 -33.22 -17.43
CA ALA A 213 -3.52 -34.32 -18.35
C ALA A 213 -4.94 -34.01 -18.87
N ALA A 214 -5.12 -34.11 -20.19
CA ALA A 214 -6.45 -34.00 -20.76
C ALA A 214 -7.28 -35.16 -20.18
N ASP A 215 -8.36 -34.83 -19.46
CA ASP A 215 -9.35 -35.80 -18.99
C ASP A 215 -10.13 -36.38 -20.19
#